data_40ae9f60361402ed1bec219ce14cdec7
#
_entry.id   40ae9f60361402ed1bec219ce14cdec7
#
_cell.length_a   1.000
_cell.length_b   1.000
_cell.length_c   1.000
_cell.angle_alpha   90.00
_cell.angle_beta   90.00
_cell.angle_gamma   90.00
#
_symmetry.space_group_name_H-M   'P 1'
#
loop_
_entity.id
_entity.type
_entity.pdbx_description
1 polymer ?
#
loop_
_entity_poly.entity_id
_entity_poly.type
_entity_poly.pdbx_seq_one_letter_code
_entity_poly.pdbx_strand_id
1 'polypeptide(L)'
;MKLNFLSKILMLINLVLLTLQLFLMDTFWDFYHYPFLNLMVPVIALINVIFFVFWIIKFKWPFLLFIFSVLIGFKEWGKLYKFPNNAIPISSGIKVMSFNVRLFNSFEWIDSKSVPQSIESFVNKESPDLVCLQEYSKEFSPKFKNYPHQYIASSKKNGQNGLCILSKYPLLNRGRLDFEDSNNSALYADFFYKKDSIRIYNVHLESLRINLKDTLFTQEHSQKFIERIQSVVEKQELQIDRFDKVEKKNNYPTIICTDLNNNAFSRVYKRLKDNRLDAFMLSGNGLGATYKLAYFPFRIDFIFTDQKFKVINFKTHDIKLSDHKPISALLEWK
;
A
#
# COMPACT_ATOMS: atom_id res chain seq x y z
N MET A 1 -12.86 -37.05 17.77
CA MET A 1 -12.97 -36.48 19.13
C MET A 1 -14.18 -35.58 19.23
N LYS A 2 -15.11 -35.85 20.16
CA LYS A 2 -16.35 -35.06 20.32
C LYS A 2 -16.02 -33.64 20.87
N LEU A 3 -16.70 -32.64 20.36
CA LEU A 3 -16.65 -31.25 20.88
C LEU A 3 -17.70 -31.12 21.99
N ASN A 4 -17.33 -30.48 23.12
CA ASN A 4 -18.28 -30.09 24.15
C ASN A 4 -19.11 -28.88 23.67
N PHE A 5 -20.14 -28.48 24.40
CA PHE A 5 -21.07 -27.42 24.04
C PHE A 5 -20.33 -26.09 23.74
N LEU A 6 -19.45 -25.64 24.63
CA LEU A 6 -18.68 -24.41 24.45
C LEU A 6 -17.78 -24.46 23.19
N SER A 7 -17.10 -25.61 22.97
CA SER A 7 -16.30 -25.80 21.76
C SER A 7 -17.12 -25.73 20.47
N LYS A 8 -18.38 -26.17 20.48
CA LYS A 8 -19.28 -26.03 19.31
C LYS A 8 -19.63 -24.58 19.03
N ILE A 9 -19.88 -23.76 20.06
CA ILE A 9 -20.13 -22.32 19.93
C ILE A 9 -18.89 -21.64 19.35
N LEU A 10 -17.69 -21.88 19.89
CA LEU A 10 -16.45 -21.31 19.40
C LEU A 10 -16.16 -21.72 17.96
N MET A 11 -16.44 -22.97 17.59
CA MET A 11 -16.31 -23.44 16.21
C MET A 11 -17.29 -22.70 15.27
N LEU A 12 -18.53 -22.47 15.69
CA LEU A 12 -19.50 -21.72 14.89
C LEU A 12 -19.05 -20.28 14.66
N ILE A 13 -18.57 -19.60 15.72
CA ILE A 13 -18.01 -18.25 15.62
C ILE A 13 -16.83 -18.24 14.64
N ASN A 14 -15.90 -19.19 14.77
CA ASN A 14 -14.75 -19.28 13.87
C ASN A 14 -15.17 -19.55 12.42
N LEU A 15 -16.16 -20.41 12.19
CA LEU A 15 -16.70 -20.67 10.86
C LEU A 15 -17.31 -19.40 10.23
N VAL A 16 -18.10 -18.64 11.00
CA VAL A 16 -18.69 -17.36 10.56
C VAL A 16 -17.58 -16.38 10.18
N LEU A 17 -16.55 -16.22 11.03
CA LEU A 17 -15.43 -15.30 10.75
C LEU A 17 -14.61 -15.74 9.53
N LEU A 18 -14.36 -17.04 9.34
CA LEU A 18 -13.67 -17.54 8.14
C LEU A 18 -14.48 -17.31 6.87
N THR A 19 -15.78 -17.58 6.93
CA THR A 19 -16.69 -17.34 5.80
C THR A 19 -16.74 -15.85 5.46
N LEU A 20 -16.93 -14.98 6.46
CA LEU A 20 -16.90 -13.53 6.28
C LEU A 20 -15.58 -13.07 5.66
N GLN A 21 -14.45 -13.57 6.15
CA GLN A 21 -13.14 -13.23 5.61
C GLN A 21 -13.02 -13.61 4.13
N LEU A 22 -13.42 -14.81 3.73
CA LEU A 22 -13.38 -15.25 2.33
C LEU A 22 -14.24 -14.37 1.43
N PHE A 23 -15.41 -13.96 1.90
CA PHE A 23 -16.27 -13.01 1.16
C PHE A 23 -15.58 -11.64 1.01
N LEU A 24 -15.05 -11.09 2.09
CA LEU A 24 -14.40 -9.77 2.08
C LEU A 24 -13.08 -9.76 1.29
N MET A 25 -12.41 -10.90 1.17
CA MET A 25 -11.21 -11.08 0.35
C MET A 25 -11.49 -11.11 -1.16
N ASP A 26 -12.73 -10.98 -1.59
CA ASP A 26 -13.14 -11.06 -3.01
C ASP A 26 -12.91 -12.47 -3.62
N THR A 27 -12.97 -13.51 -2.79
CA THR A 27 -12.78 -14.89 -3.28
C THR A 27 -13.97 -15.35 -4.13
N PHE A 28 -15.19 -14.85 -3.86
CA PHE A 28 -16.43 -15.30 -4.50
C PHE A 28 -17.35 -14.19 -5.02
N TRP A 29 -17.30 -12.96 -4.41
CA TRP A 29 -18.23 -11.90 -4.69
C TRP A 29 -17.57 -10.53 -4.61
N ASP A 30 -18.06 -9.57 -5.42
CA ASP A 30 -17.61 -8.17 -5.43
C ASP A 30 -18.23 -7.41 -4.22
N PHE A 31 -17.74 -7.68 -3.00
CA PHE A 31 -18.32 -7.18 -1.74
C PHE A 31 -17.76 -5.80 -1.34
N TYR A 32 -17.78 -4.84 -2.27
CA TYR A 32 -17.21 -3.50 -2.03
C TYR A 32 -18.16 -2.48 -1.43
N HIS A 33 -19.40 -2.86 -1.14
CA HIS A 33 -20.41 -1.93 -0.60
C HIS A 33 -20.16 -1.54 0.86
N TYR A 34 -19.26 -2.22 1.55
CA TYR A 34 -18.93 -1.96 2.95
C TYR A 34 -17.42 -1.72 3.14
N PRO A 35 -16.91 -0.51 2.80
CA PRO A 35 -15.48 -0.22 2.84
C PRO A 35 -14.82 -0.47 4.19
N PHE A 36 -15.55 -0.22 5.28
CA PHE A 36 -15.08 -0.49 6.63
C PHE A 36 -14.77 -1.98 6.85
N LEU A 37 -15.62 -2.89 6.37
CA LEU A 37 -15.39 -4.32 6.50
C LEU A 37 -14.17 -4.78 5.71
N ASN A 38 -13.95 -4.23 4.52
CA ASN A 38 -12.75 -4.53 3.73
C ASN A 38 -11.47 -4.07 4.44
N LEU A 39 -11.55 -2.94 5.14
CA LEU A 39 -10.46 -2.44 5.97
C LEU A 39 -10.15 -3.39 7.15
N MET A 40 -11.17 -4.11 7.67
CA MET A 40 -11.03 -5.04 8.78
C MET A 40 -10.49 -6.42 8.39
N VAL A 41 -10.36 -6.75 7.10
CA VAL A 41 -9.87 -8.08 6.65
C VAL A 41 -8.57 -8.51 7.35
N PRO A 42 -7.50 -7.68 7.48
CA PRO A 42 -6.29 -8.09 8.17
C PRO A 42 -6.51 -8.42 9.65
N VAL A 43 -7.43 -7.70 10.32
CA VAL A 43 -7.79 -7.94 11.74
C VAL A 43 -8.55 -9.25 11.88
N ILE A 44 -9.54 -9.50 11.01
CA ILE A 44 -10.33 -10.75 10.99
C ILE A 44 -9.38 -11.94 10.71
N ALA A 45 -8.43 -11.77 9.79
CA ALA A 45 -7.43 -12.78 9.49
C ALA A 45 -6.58 -13.14 10.72
N LEU A 46 -6.12 -12.13 11.48
CA LEU A 46 -5.40 -12.36 12.74
C LEU A 46 -6.25 -13.14 13.75
N ILE A 47 -7.52 -12.79 13.91
CA ILE A 47 -8.44 -13.51 14.82
C ILE A 47 -8.58 -14.97 14.36
N ASN A 48 -8.72 -15.24 13.07
CA ASN A 48 -8.80 -16.60 12.53
C ASN A 48 -7.50 -17.39 12.72
N VAL A 49 -6.33 -16.76 12.64
CA VAL A 49 -5.04 -17.38 12.99
C VAL A 49 -5.00 -17.74 14.49
N ILE A 50 -5.53 -16.88 15.39
CA ILE A 50 -5.63 -17.18 16.82
C ILE A 50 -6.53 -18.39 17.06
N PHE A 51 -7.69 -18.48 16.38
CA PHE A 51 -8.56 -19.67 16.43
C PHE A 51 -7.85 -20.92 15.91
N PHE A 52 -7.10 -20.82 14.82
CA PHE A 52 -6.32 -21.93 14.26
C PHE A 52 -5.32 -22.48 15.31
N VAL A 53 -4.52 -21.60 15.92
CA VAL A 53 -3.56 -21.98 16.96
C VAL A 53 -4.29 -22.58 18.19
N PHE A 54 -5.40 -21.97 18.61
CA PHE A 54 -6.22 -22.48 19.71
C PHE A 54 -6.70 -23.92 19.45
N TRP A 55 -7.20 -24.22 18.25
CA TRP A 55 -7.69 -25.56 17.91
C TRP A 55 -6.55 -26.60 17.82
N ILE A 56 -5.38 -26.20 17.36
CA ILE A 56 -4.17 -27.08 17.37
C ILE A 56 -3.79 -27.41 18.80
N ILE A 57 -3.67 -26.42 19.70
CA ILE A 57 -3.31 -26.62 21.11
C ILE A 57 -4.34 -27.55 21.83
N LYS A 58 -5.62 -27.42 21.47
CA LYS A 58 -6.68 -28.28 22.00
C LYS A 58 -6.76 -29.66 21.34
N PHE A 59 -5.93 -29.97 20.35
CA PHE A 59 -5.98 -31.18 19.54
C PHE A 59 -7.38 -31.48 19.00
N LYS A 60 -8.10 -30.45 18.47
CA LYS A 60 -9.47 -30.55 17.94
C LYS A 60 -9.50 -30.26 16.46
N TRP A 61 -10.26 -31.08 15.71
CA TRP A 61 -10.36 -31.02 14.24
C TRP A 61 -10.74 -29.66 13.62
N PRO A 62 -11.40 -28.68 14.30
CA PRO A 62 -11.76 -27.40 13.65
C PRO A 62 -10.57 -26.59 13.11
N PHE A 63 -9.31 -26.90 13.46
CA PHE A 63 -8.16 -26.30 12.79
C PHE A 63 -8.16 -26.53 11.26
N LEU A 64 -8.80 -27.62 10.80
CA LEU A 64 -8.94 -27.92 9.37
C LEU A 64 -9.77 -26.88 8.62
N LEU A 65 -10.71 -26.19 9.29
CA LEU A 65 -11.51 -25.10 8.70
C LEU A 65 -10.61 -23.96 8.21
N PHE A 66 -9.58 -23.61 9.00
CA PHE A 66 -8.61 -22.59 8.61
C PHE A 66 -7.78 -23.05 7.42
N ILE A 67 -7.26 -24.29 7.43
CA ILE A 67 -6.50 -24.84 6.31
C ILE A 67 -7.35 -24.82 5.03
N PHE A 68 -8.60 -25.21 5.11
CA PHE A 68 -9.53 -25.20 3.99
C PHE A 68 -9.78 -23.77 3.47
N SER A 69 -9.96 -22.80 4.38
CA SER A 69 -10.07 -21.39 4.03
C SER A 69 -8.83 -20.85 3.30
N VAL A 70 -7.63 -21.26 3.74
CA VAL A 70 -6.37 -20.88 3.07
C VAL A 70 -6.28 -21.51 1.67
N LEU A 71 -6.68 -22.76 1.51
CA LEU A 71 -6.67 -23.43 0.20
C LEU A 71 -7.63 -22.76 -0.80
N ILE A 72 -8.85 -22.42 -0.36
CA ILE A 72 -9.83 -21.72 -1.20
C ILE A 72 -9.35 -20.31 -1.55
N GLY A 73 -8.91 -19.55 -0.57
CA GLY A 73 -8.47 -18.16 -0.74
C GLY A 73 -6.97 -17.99 -0.96
N PHE A 74 -6.24 -18.99 -1.43
CA PHE A 74 -4.78 -19.03 -1.47
C PHE A 74 -4.14 -17.76 -2.06
N LYS A 75 -4.66 -17.30 -3.20
CA LYS A 75 -4.19 -16.08 -3.86
C LYS A 75 -4.42 -14.84 -2.99
N GLU A 76 -5.58 -14.74 -2.34
CA GLU A 76 -5.98 -13.61 -1.53
C GLU A 76 -5.21 -13.57 -0.19
N TRP A 77 -4.94 -14.73 0.40
CA TRP A 77 -4.05 -14.84 1.55
C TRP A 77 -2.64 -14.32 1.26
N GLY A 78 -2.17 -14.45 0.01
CA GLY A 78 -0.92 -13.86 -0.43
C GLY A 78 -0.85 -12.34 -0.33
N LYS A 79 -2.00 -11.62 -0.29
CA LYS A 79 -2.06 -10.18 -0.04
C LYS A 79 -1.73 -9.81 1.42
N LEU A 80 -1.94 -10.75 2.36
CA LEU A 80 -1.63 -10.58 3.79
C LEU A 80 -0.20 -10.98 4.11
N TYR A 81 0.25 -12.10 3.57
CA TYR A 81 1.56 -12.66 3.91
C TYR A 81 2.19 -13.37 2.71
N LYS A 82 3.46 -13.10 2.50
CA LYS A 82 4.28 -13.78 1.49
C LYS A 82 5.41 -14.54 2.18
N PHE A 83 5.56 -15.80 1.80
CA PHE A 83 6.74 -16.56 2.18
C PHE A 83 7.96 -16.09 1.40
N PRO A 84 9.16 -16.08 2.01
CA PRO A 84 10.37 -15.70 1.30
C PRO A 84 10.55 -16.53 0.04
N ASN A 85 10.75 -15.85 -1.08
CA ASN A 85 11.21 -16.53 -2.29
C ASN A 85 12.74 -16.59 -2.29
N ASN A 86 13.32 -17.63 -2.88
CA ASN A 86 14.76 -17.68 -3.11
C ASN A 86 15.18 -16.45 -3.91
N ALA A 87 16.25 -15.80 -3.46
CA ALA A 87 16.80 -14.64 -4.16
C ALA A 87 17.16 -15.04 -5.59
N ILE A 88 16.49 -14.41 -6.56
CA ILE A 88 16.90 -14.54 -7.96
C ILE A 88 18.21 -13.75 -8.10
N PRO A 89 19.23 -14.29 -8.79
CA PRO A 89 20.45 -13.55 -9.05
C PRO A 89 20.14 -12.16 -9.62
N ILE A 90 20.85 -11.14 -9.15
CA ILE A 90 20.59 -9.74 -9.53
C ILE A 90 20.85 -9.63 -11.02
N SER A 91 19.78 -9.49 -11.81
CA SER A 91 19.82 -9.09 -13.20
C SER A 91 19.84 -7.57 -13.30
N SER A 92 20.29 -7.04 -14.43
CA SER A 92 20.18 -5.62 -14.73
C SER A 92 18.70 -5.21 -14.81
N GLY A 93 18.28 -4.21 -14.06
CA GLY A 93 16.90 -3.76 -14.01
C GLY A 93 16.77 -2.33 -13.53
N ILE A 94 15.56 -1.81 -13.49
CA ILE A 94 15.22 -0.50 -12.92
C ILE A 94 14.85 -0.70 -11.45
N LYS A 95 15.58 -0.07 -10.54
CA LYS A 95 15.21 -0.05 -9.11
C LYS A 95 14.33 1.17 -8.84
N VAL A 96 13.11 0.91 -8.38
CA VAL A 96 12.11 1.94 -8.06
C VAL A 96 11.83 1.93 -6.56
N MET A 97 11.67 3.12 -5.96
CA MET A 97 11.31 3.29 -4.55
C MET A 97 10.07 4.17 -4.42
N SER A 98 9.16 3.82 -3.50
CA SER A 98 8.06 4.66 -3.04
C SER A 98 8.21 4.92 -1.55
N PHE A 99 8.04 6.19 -1.13
CA PHE A 99 8.19 6.56 0.27
C PHE A 99 7.36 7.80 0.62
N ASN A 100 6.37 7.66 1.49
CA ASN A 100 5.74 8.79 2.15
C ASN A 100 6.69 9.32 3.23
N VAL A 101 7.24 10.52 3.02
CA VAL A 101 8.27 11.12 3.88
C VAL A 101 7.71 12.00 5.00
N ARG A 102 6.38 12.05 5.14
CA ARG A 102 5.68 12.79 6.20
C ARG A 102 6.27 14.18 6.41
N LEU A 103 6.30 14.98 5.35
CA LEU A 103 6.81 16.36 5.32
C LEU A 103 8.25 16.51 5.88
N PHE A 104 9.07 15.43 5.80
CA PHE A 104 10.43 15.40 6.34
C PHE A 104 10.52 15.77 7.83
N ASN A 105 9.51 15.33 8.62
CA ASN A 105 9.43 15.61 10.06
C ASN A 105 9.25 17.10 10.43
N SER A 106 8.63 17.89 9.55
CA SER A 106 8.44 19.35 9.76
C SER A 106 7.67 19.72 11.04
N PHE A 107 6.87 18.80 11.58
CA PHE A 107 6.13 18.97 12.84
C PHE A 107 6.78 18.22 14.01
N GLU A 108 8.05 17.83 13.90
CA GLU A 108 8.84 17.22 14.98
C GLU A 108 8.20 15.95 15.59
N TRP A 109 7.51 15.12 14.78
CA TRP A 109 6.92 13.85 15.23
C TRP A 109 7.98 12.85 15.73
N ILE A 110 9.19 12.98 15.19
CA ILE A 110 10.38 12.24 15.62
C ILE A 110 11.29 13.26 16.29
N ASP A 111 11.74 12.98 17.51
CA ASP A 111 12.67 13.82 18.27
C ASP A 111 14.09 13.73 17.65
N SER A 112 14.23 14.30 16.47
CA SER A 112 15.51 14.41 15.74
C SER A 112 15.41 15.45 14.63
N LYS A 113 16.31 16.40 14.62
CA LYS A 113 16.44 17.40 13.56
C LYS A 113 17.13 16.88 12.30
N SER A 114 17.76 15.69 12.35
CA SER A 114 18.49 15.11 11.23
C SER A 114 17.64 14.19 10.35
N VAL A 115 16.33 14.11 10.57
CA VAL A 115 15.44 13.23 9.79
C VAL A 115 15.53 13.50 8.29
N PRO A 116 15.51 14.75 7.78
CA PRO A 116 15.65 15.00 6.34
C PRO A 116 16.95 14.45 5.77
N GLN A 117 18.10 14.70 6.44
CA GLN A 117 19.42 14.22 6.01
C GLN A 117 19.53 12.69 6.11
N SER A 118 18.89 12.10 7.11
CA SER A 118 18.83 10.64 7.25
C SER A 118 18.00 9.98 6.14
N ILE A 119 16.92 10.63 5.69
CA ILE A 119 16.13 10.19 4.52
C ILE A 119 16.99 10.27 3.26
N GLU A 120 17.71 11.38 3.03
CA GLU A 120 18.63 11.50 1.89
C GLU A 120 19.69 10.41 1.90
N SER A 121 20.36 10.22 3.03
CA SER A 121 21.40 9.20 3.21
C SER A 121 20.87 7.80 2.96
N PHE A 122 19.66 7.49 3.42
CA PHE A 122 19.00 6.23 3.17
C PHE A 122 18.70 6.03 1.68
N VAL A 123 18.13 7.03 1.01
CA VAL A 123 17.83 6.99 -0.43
C VAL A 123 19.12 6.81 -1.24
N ASN A 124 20.18 7.53 -0.89
CA ASN A 124 21.49 7.41 -1.54
C ASN A 124 22.13 6.04 -1.32
N LYS A 125 22.02 5.47 -0.12
CA LYS A 125 22.52 4.12 0.22
C LYS A 125 21.80 3.04 -0.59
N GLU A 126 20.48 3.08 -0.66
CA GLU A 126 19.68 2.13 -1.43
C GLU A 126 19.82 2.36 -2.93
N SER A 127 20.18 3.57 -3.34
CA SER A 127 20.48 3.99 -4.72
C SER A 127 19.48 3.53 -5.77
N PRO A 128 18.15 3.73 -5.58
CA PRO A 128 17.18 3.44 -6.61
C PRO A 128 17.39 4.35 -7.84
N ASP A 129 16.87 3.93 -8.99
CA ASP A 129 16.95 4.72 -10.22
C ASP A 129 15.86 5.77 -10.28
N LEU A 130 14.70 5.45 -9.68
CA LEU A 130 13.53 6.30 -9.59
C LEU A 130 13.00 6.29 -8.14
N VAL A 131 12.64 7.46 -7.61
CA VAL A 131 12.06 7.62 -6.27
C VAL A 131 10.80 8.45 -6.35
N CYS A 132 9.69 7.89 -5.88
CA CYS A 132 8.43 8.59 -5.70
C CYS A 132 8.26 8.93 -4.21
N LEU A 133 8.24 10.22 -3.89
CA LEU A 133 8.05 10.71 -2.53
C LEU A 133 6.66 11.32 -2.40
N GLN A 134 5.88 10.86 -1.41
CA GLN A 134 4.60 11.43 -1.02
C GLN A 134 4.79 12.29 0.23
N GLU A 135 3.86 13.19 0.49
CA GLU A 135 3.96 14.22 1.53
C GLU A 135 5.31 14.95 1.50
N TYR A 136 5.71 15.34 0.29
CA TYR A 136 6.96 16.06 0.06
C TYR A 136 6.79 17.53 0.43
N SER A 137 7.61 18.03 1.35
CA SER A 137 7.73 19.46 1.64
C SER A 137 8.96 20.03 0.96
N LYS A 138 8.76 21.02 0.09
CA LYS A 138 9.86 21.70 -0.59
C LYS A 138 10.77 22.46 0.39
N GLU A 139 10.20 23.01 1.44
CA GLU A 139 10.89 23.79 2.47
C GLU A 139 11.83 22.93 3.32
N PHE A 140 11.37 21.75 3.73
CA PHE A 140 12.10 20.86 4.65
C PHE A 140 12.90 19.78 3.95
N SER A 141 12.81 19.69 2.60
CA SER A 141 13.49 18.63 1.86
C SER A 141 15.01 18.82 1.84
N PRO A 142 15.78 17.73 1.98
CA PRO A 142 17.22 17.76 1.74
C PRO A 142 17.52 17.89 0.24
N LYS A 143 18.79 18.12 -0.10
CA LYS A 143 19.23 18.17 -1.50
C LYS A 143 19.61 16.80 -2.01
N PHE A 144 18.79 16.19 -2.84
CA PHE A 144 19.05 14.89 -3.47
C PHE A 144 20.01 15.02 -4.67
N LYS A 145 21.31 15.25 -4.40
CA LYS A 145 22.33 15.53 -5.43
C LYS A 145 22.54 14.40 -6.43
N ASN A 146 22.32 13.14 -6.02
CA ASN A 146 22.48 11.96 -6.87
C ASN A 146 21.31 11.77 -7.87
N TYR A 147 20.31 12.66 -7.83
CA TYR A 147 19.15 12.65 -8.72
C TYR A 147 19.07 13.96 -9.50
N PRO A 148 19.77 14.04 -10.64
CA PRO A 148 19.84 15.27 -11.42
C PRO A 148 18.51 15.70 -12.02
N HIS A 149 17.57 14.75 -12.18
CA HIS A 149 16.26 15.02 -12.75
C HIS A 149 15.20 14.89 -11.67
N GLN A 150 14.50 16.00 -11.41
CA GLN A 150 13.49 16.06 -10.36
C GLN A 150 12.22 16.70 -10.91
N TYR A 151 11.06 16.15 -10.54
CA TYR A 151 9.77 16.75 -10.78
C TYR A 151 9.02 16.88 -9.46
N ILE A 152 8.86 18.13 -8.99
CA ILE A 152 8.25 18.48 -7.71
C ILE A 152 7.00 19.31 -7.97
N ALA A 153 5.89 18.94 -7.34
CA ALA A 153 4.66 19.72 -7.35
C ALA A 153 4.04 19.78 -5.95
N SER A 154 3.97 20.98 -5.39
CA SER A 154 3.33 21.24 -4.10
C SER A 154 1.81 21.31 -4.26
N SER A 155 1.07 21.02 -3.18
CA SER A 155 -0.40 21.16 -3.15
C SER A 155 -0.82 22.59 -3.50
N LYS A 156 -1.87 22.74 -4.29
CA LYS A 156 -2.42 24.05 -4.67
C LYS A 156 -3.12 24.74 -3.49
N LYS A 157 -3.63 23.98 -2.52
CA LYS A 157 -4.42 24.54 -1.41
C LYS A 157 -3.55 25.14 -0.30
N ASN A 158 -2.44 24.50 0.05
CA ASN A 158 -1.61 24.95 1.19
C ASN A 158 -0.12 25.16 0.86
N GLY A 159 0.34 24.77 -0.33
CA GLY A 159 1.74 24.90 -0.76
C GLY A 159 2.77 24.05 0.02
N GLN A 160 2.37 23.49 1.17
CA GLN A 160 3.28 22.82 2.10
C GLN A 160 3.46 21.33 1.81
N ASN A 161 2.39 20.67 1.33
CA ASN A 161 2.38 19.25 1.04
C ASN A 161 2.42 19.03 -0.47
N GLY A 162 3.16 18.05 -0.93
CA GLY A 162 3.29 17.77 -2.35
C GLY A 162 3.77 16.38 -2.66
N LEU A 163 4.12 16.20 -3.92
CA LEU A 163 4.70 14.98 -4.47
C LEU A 163 6.01 15.32 -5.17
N CYS A 164 6.93 14.35 -5.17
CA CYS A 164 8.20 14.47 -5.89
C CYS A 164 8.50 13.16 -6.63
N ILE A 165 9.00 13.27 -7.85
CA ILE A 165 9.66 12.17 -8.59
C ILE A 165 11.12 12.56 -8.75
N LEU A 166 12.03 11.77 -8.15
CA LEU A 166 13.46 11.88 -8.34
C LEU A 166 13.91 10.80 -9.32
N SER A 167 14.82 11.14 -10.23
CA SER A 167 15.24 10.24 -11.29
C SER A 167 16.73 10.41 -11.64
N LYS A 168 17.40 9.28 -11.91
CA LYS A 168 18.69 9.26 -12.60
C LYS A 168 18.55 9.45 -14.11
N TYR A 169 17.36 9.20 -14.66
CA TYR A 169 17.04 9.38 -16.07
C TYR A 169 16.37 10.74 -16.34
N PRO A 170 16.56 11.33 -17.52
CA PRO A 170 15.80 12.51 -17.91
C PRO A 170 14.28 12.29 -17.83
N LEU A 171 13.58 13.21 -17.21
CA LEU A 171 12.12 13.20 -17.08
C LEU A 171 11.47 14.05 -18.18
N LEU A 172 10.68 13.41 -19.00
CA LEU A 172 9.97 13.99 -20.13
C LEU A 172 8.46 14.02 -19.87
N ASN A 173 7.68 14.76 -20.66
CA ASN A 173 6.20 14.78 -20.65
C ASN A 173 5.62 14.76 -19.22
N ARG A 174 6.12 15.64 -18.37
CA ARG A 174 5.72 15.73 -16.97
C ARG A 174 4.33 16.32 -16.83
N GLY A 175 3.51 15.72 -15.99
CA GLY A 175 2.18 16.22 -15.73
C GLY A 175 1.71 15.95 -14.30
N ARG A 176 0.74 16.77 -13.89
CA ARG A 176 0.11 16.70 -12.59
C ARG A 176 -1.40 16.52 -12.75
N LEU A 177 -1.94 15.68 -11.91
CA LEU A 177 -3.37 15.45 -11.77
C LEU A 177 -3.82 15.86 -10.38
N ASP A 178 -4.51 16.99 -10.29
CA ASP A 178 -5.12 17.46 -9.05
C ASP A 178 -6.45 16.74 -8.81
N PHE A 179 -6.67 16.35 -7.57
CA PHE A 179 -7.95 15.81 -7.13
C PHE A 179 -8.83 16.92 -6.56
N GLU A 180 -10.11 16.90 -6.92
CA GLU A 180 -11.08 17.89 -6.45
C GLU A 180 -11.25 17.79 -4.94
N ASP A 181 -11.39 18.94 -4.30
CA ASP A 181 -11.57 19.06 -2.84
C ASP A 181 -10.57 18.30 -1.97
N SER A 182 -9.37 18.08 -2.50
CA SER A 182 -8.29 17.37 -1.85
C SER A 182 -6.98 18.16 -1.89
N ASN A 183 -6.11 17.90 -0.90
CA ASN A 183 -4.70 18.30 -0.95
C ASN A 183 -3.84 17.25 -1.67
N ASN A 184 -4.41 16.09 -1.96
CA ASN A 184 -3.74 14.97 -2.58
C ASN A 184 -3.80 15.11 -4.12
N SER A 185 -2.90 14.43 -4.80
CA SER A 185 -2.73 14.54 -6.25
C SER A 185 -1.98 13.32 -6.80
N ALA A 186 -1.83 13.26 -8.11
CA ALA A 186 -0.88 12.37 -8.75
C ALA A 186 0.07 13.15 -9.64
N LEU A 187 1.31 12.71 -9.73
CA LEU A 187 2.29 13.15 -10.73
C LEU A 187 2.56 12.02 -11.71
N TYR A 188 2.92 12.38 -12.93
CA TYR A 188 3.51 11.45 -13.88
C TYR A 188 4.67 12.10 -14.62
N ALA A 189 5.58 11.26 -15.06
CA ALA A 189 6.66 11.64 -15.96
C ALA A 189 7.01 10.45 -16.85
N ASP A 190 7.44 10.72 -18.07
CA ASP A 190 7.98 9.73 -18.98
C ASP A 190 9.50 9.73 -18.91
N PHE A 191 10.12 8.57 -19.05
CA PHE A 191 11.56 8.41 -19.14
C PHE A 191 11.91 7.31 -20.13
N PHE A 192 13.11 7.38 -20.71
CA PHE A 192 13.61 6.33 -21.58
C PHE A 192 14.41 5.31 -20.75
N TYR A 193 14.11 4.04 -21.00
CA TYR A 193 14.94 2.93 -20.53
C TYR A 193 15.25 2.00 -21.68
N LYS A 194 16.55 1.85 -21.98
CA LYS A 194 17.01 1.20 -23.22
C LYS A 194 16.45 1.93 -24.43
N LYS A 195 15.50 1.34 -25.16
CA LYS A 195 14.87 1.91 -26.37
C LYS A 195 13.38 2.23 -26.16
N ASP A 196 12.84 2.00 -24.97
CA ASP A 196 11.42 2.10 -24.68
C ASP A 196 11.10 3.33 -23.82
N SER A 197 9.98 3.97 -24.11
CA SER A 197 9.40 4.99 -23.24
C SER A 197 8.56 4.33 -22.16
N ILE A 198 8.77 4.71 -20.92
CA ILE A 198 8.06 4.20 -19.76
C ILE A 198 7.49 5.38 -18.99
N ARG A 199 6.26 5.26 -18.51
CA ARG A 199 5.64 6.26 -17.65
C ARG A 199 5.67 5.82 -16.20
N ILE A 200 6.20 6.70 -15.33
CA ILE A 200 6.10 6.54 -13.87
C ILE A 200 5.02 7.47 -13.33
N TYR A 201 4.18 6.94 -12.45
CA TYR A 201 3.21 7.68 -11.66
C TYR A 201 3.60 7.67 -10.19
N ASN A 202 3.44 8.82 -9.54
CA ASN A 202 3.47 8.99 -8.08
C ASN A 202 2.08 9.42 -7.65
N VAL A 203 1.35 8.55 -6.96
CA VAL A 203 -0.06 8.76 -6.59
C VAL A 203 -0.20 8.79 -5.08
N HIS A 204 -0.91 9.79 -4.56
CA HIS A 204 -1.28 9.88 -3.15
C HIS A 204 -2.77 10.14 -3.06
N LEU A 205 -3.53 9.15 -2.56
CA LEU A 205 -4.98 9.25 -2.40
C LEU A 205 -5.37 9.81 -1.03
N GLU A 206 -6.65 10.19 -0.89
CA GLU A 206 -7.21 10.75 0.33
C GLU A 206 -6.96 9.86 1.53
N SER A 207 -6.53 10.47 2.66
CA SER A 207 -6.23 9.74 3.89
C SER A 207 -7.51 9.45 4.69
N LEU A 208 -7.63 8.23 5.21
CA LEU A 208 -8.72 7.82 6.10
C LEU A 208 -8.69 8.57 7.45
N ARG A 209 -7.55 9.16 7.82
CA ARG A 209 -7.33 9.93 9.07
C ARG A 209 -7.91 9.22 10.29
N ILE A 210 -7.61 7.91 10.42
CA ILE A 210 -8.12 7.10 11.51
C ILE A 210 -7.37 7.47 12.79
N ASN A 211 -8.09 8.07 13.75
CA ASN A 211 -7.60 8.27 15.11
C ASN A 211 -8.40 7.36 16.04
N LEU A 212 -7.75 6.33 16.57
CA LEU A 212 -8.41 5.37 17.46
C LEU A 212 -8.87 5.98 18.78
N LYS A 213 -8.32 7.12 19.20
CA LYS A 213 -8.78 7.81 20.41
C LYS A 213 -10.19 8.38 20.25
N ASP A 214 -10.58 8.71 19.02
CA ASP A 214 -11.88 9.31 18.70
C ASP A 214 -12.97 8.24 18.44
N THR A 215 -12.60 6.94 18.38
CA THR A 215 -13.50 5.89 17.87
C THR A 215 -14.07 4.97 18.94
N LEU A 216 -13.59 5.05 20.19
CA LEU A 216 -13.96 4.07 21.18
C LEU A 216 -14.95 4.67 22.18
N PHE A 217 -16.09 3.99 22.39
CA PHE A 217 -16.98 3.96 23.57
C PHE A 217 -18.40 4.51 23.47
N THR A 218 -18.85 5.10 22.32
CA THR A 218 -20.28 5.37 22.15
C THR A 218 -20.79 4.92 20.79
N GLN A 219 -22.06 4.50 20.71
CA GLN A 219 -22.69 4.08 19.46
C GLN A 219 -22.69 5.21 18.40
N GLU A 220 -22.88 6.45 18.82
CA GLU A 220 -22.87 7.64 17.95
C GLU A 220 -21.47 7.88 17.33
N HIS A 221 -20.40 7.72 18.10
CA HIS A 221 -19.02 7.86 17.57
C HIS A 221 -18.68 6.74 16.57
N SER A 222 -19.14 5.51 16.82
CA SER A 222 -18.94 4.38 15.92
C SER A 222 -19.62 4.58 14.58
N GLN A 223 -20.85 5.08 14.58
CA GLN A 223 -21.59 5.38 13.35
C GLN A 223 -20.93 6.51 12.55
N LYS A 224 -20.61 7.63 13.17
CA LYS A 224 -19.87 8.75 12.54
C LYS A 224 -18.53 8.31 11.96
N PHE A 225 -17.85 7.38 12.64
CA PHE A 225 -16.60 6.81 12.16
C PHE A 225 -16.78 5.99 10.88
N ILE A 226 -17.79 5.12 10.83
CA ILE A 226 -18.12 4.32 9.64
C ILE A 226 -18.52 5.23 8.47
N GLU A 227 -19.38 6.21 8.71
CA GLU A 227 -19.81 7.20 7.70
C GLU A 227 -18.61 7.98 7.14
N ARG A 228 -17.67 8.38 8.01
CA ARG A 228 -16.43 9.04 7.58
C ARG A 228 -15.57 8.15 6.70
N ILE A 229 -15.37 6.88 7.07
CA ILE A 229 -14.61 5.93 6.23
C ILE A 229 -15.28 5.77 4.88
N GLN A 230 -16.60 5.62 4.85
CA GLN A 230 -17.36 5.50 3.60
C GLN A 230 -17.17 6.74 2.72
N SER A 231 -17.35 7.93 3.27
CA SER A 231 -17.15 9.20 2.53
C SER A 231 -15.73 9.35 1.98
N VAL A 232 -14.70 8.96 2.76
CA VAL A 232 -13.31 9.01 2.27
C VAL A 232 -13.07 8.00 1.16
N VAL A 233 -13.61 6.78 1.27
CA VAL A 233 -13.45 5.77 0.21
C VAL A 233 -14.18 6.19 -1.07
N GLU A 234 -15.38 6.76 -0.98
CA GLU A 234 -16.10 7.36 -2.12
C GLU A 234 -15.23 8.44 -2.80
N LYS A 235 -14.59 9.29 -2.00
CA LYS A 235 -13.65 10.29 -2.51
C LYS A 235 -12.43 9.67 -3.20
N GLN A 236 -11.85 8.62 -2.61
CA GLN A 236 -10.76 7.86 -3.25
C GLN A 236 -11.22 7.26 -4.59
N GLU A 237 -12.44 6.75 -4.69
CA GLU A 237 -12.98 6.23 -5.95
C GLU A 237 -13.11 7.31 -7.03
N LEU A 238 -13.58 8.52 -6.68
CA LEU A 238 -13.60 9.66 -7.59
C LEU A 238 -12.19 10.09 -8.03
N GLN A 239 -11.21 10.00 -7.12
CA GLN A 239 -9.81 10.24 -7.45
C GLN A 239 -9.26 9.21 -8.46
N ILE A 240 -9.63 7.93 -8.31
CA ILE A 240 -9.31 6.86 -9.27
C ILE A 240 -10.03 7.08 -10.61
N ASP A 241 -11.30 7.49 -10.62
CA ASP A 241 -12.01 7.83 -11.87
C ASP A 241 -11.26 8.89 -12.67
N ARG A 242 -10.72 9.88 -11.96
CA ARG A 242 -9.95 10.96 -12.59
C ARG A 242 -8.59 10.47 -13.07
N PHE A 243 -7.93 9.62 -12.30
CA PHE A 243 -6.67 8.97 -12.68
C PHE A 243 -6.85 8.12 -13.93
N ASP A 244 -7.88 7.27 -13.98
CA ASP A 244 -8.20 6.38 -15.10
C ASP A 244 -8.42 7.16 -16.41
N LYS A 245 -9.08 8.33 -16.35
CA LYS A 245 -9.29 9.21 -17.53
C LYS A 245 -7.98 9.73 -18.13
N VAL A 246 -6.97 9.95 -17.31
CA VAL A 246 -5.63 10.41 -17.74
C VAL A 246 -4.80 9.22 -18.19
N GLU A 247 -4.85 8.14 -17.45
CA GLU A 247 -4.07 6.93 -17.71
C GLU A 247 -4.48 6.24 -19.01
N LYS A 248 -5.78 6.17 -19.33
CA LYS A 248 -6.30 5.62 -20.59
C LYS A 248 -5.79 6.33 -21.86
N LYS A 249 -5.26 7.55 -21.73
CA LYS A 249 -4.61 8.28 -22.84
C LYS A 249 -3.13 7.95 -22.97
N ASN A 250 -2.59 7.17 -22.06
CA ASN A 250 -1.20 6.77 -22.07
C ASN A 250 -1.02 5.47 -22.85
N ASN A 251 -0.06 5.46 -23.77
CA ASN A 251 0.29 4.29 -24.58
C ASN A 251 1.59 3.61 -24.11
N TYR A 252 2.24 4.16 -23.09
CA TYR A 252 3.49 3.62 -22.58
C TYR A 252 3.25 2.61 -21.43
N PRO A 253 4.09 1.60 -21.29
CA PRO A 253 4.11 0.77 -20.09
C PRO A 253 4.27 1.61 -18.84
N THR A 254 3.60 1.23 -17.76
CA THR A 254 3.50 2.04 -16.56
C THR A 254 4.15 1.40 -15.34
N ILE A 255 4.71 2.26 -14.48
CA ILE A 255 5.08 1.97 -13.11
C ILE A 255 4.29 2.94 -12.22
N ILE A 256 3.55 2.43 -11.24
CA ILE A 256 2.77 3.26 -10.32
C ILE A 256 3.31 3.04 -8.91
N CYS A 257 3.84 4.10 -8.31
CA CYS A 257 4.16 4.18 -6.89
C CYS A 257 3.02 4.92 -6.19
N THR A 258 2.47 4.35 -5.13
CA THR A 258 1.33 4.98 -4.46
C THR A 258 1.35 4.79 -2.97
N ASP A 259 0.99 5.85 -2.23
CA ASP A 259 0.32 5.76 -0.96
C ASP A 259 -1.18 5.74 -1.25
N LEU A 260 -1.77 4.57 -1.12
CA LEU A 260 -3.19 4.34 -1.39
C LEU A 260 -4.07 4.81 -0.23
N ASN A 261 -3.51 4.97 0.97
CA ASN A 261 -4.25 5.19 2.20
C ASN A 261 -5.38 4.16 2.43
N ASN A 262 -5.26 2.99 1.82
CA ASN A 262 -6.21 1.88 1.92
C ASN A 262 -5.48 0.55 1.71
N ASN A 263 -6.08 -0.55 2.14
CA ASN A 263 -5.43 -1.86 2.08
C ASN A 263 -5.68 -2.61 0.75
N ALA A 264 -5.02 -3.75 0.59
CA ALA A 264 -5.07 -4.59 -0.61
C ALA A 264 -6.42 -5.30 -0.85
N PHE A 265 -7.41 -5.14 0.04
CA PHE A 265 -8.76 -5.71 -0.07
C PHE A 265 -9.81 -4.67 -0.48
N SER A 266 -9.39 -3.39 -0.63
CA SER A 266 -10.28 -2.32 -1.02
C SER A 266 -10.56 -2.34 -2.52
N ARG A 267 -11.74 -1.79 -2.90
CA ARG A 267 -12.08 -1.56 -4.31
C ARG A 267 -11.09 -0.62 -4.99
N VAL A 268 -10.59 0.36 -4.25
CA VAL A 268 -9.59 1.33 -4.72
C VAL A 268 -8.30 0.62 -5.14
N TYR A 269 -7.82 -0.33 -4.33
CA TYR A 269 -6.67 -1.17 -4.69
C TYR A 269 -6.95 -1.98 -5.96
N LYS A 270 -8.11 -2.65 -6.05
CA LYS A 270 -8.47 -3.48 -7.22
C LYS A 270 -8.48 -2.64 -8.50
N ARG A 271 -9.08 -1.46 -8.45
CA ARG A 271 -9.16 -0.54 -9.59
C ARG A 271 -7.79 -0.02 -10.01
N LEU A 272 -6.98 0.50 -9.07
CA LEU A 272 -5.66 1.03 -9.41
C LEU A 272 -4.70 -0.08 -9.86
N LYS A 273 -4.80 -1.27 -9.26
CA LYS A 273 -4.03 -2.44 -9.70
C LYS A 273 -4.47 -2.88 -11.11
N ASP A 274 -5.78 -3.00 -11.36
CA ASP A 274 -6.34 -3.50 -12.61
C ASP A 274 -5.58 -4.74 -13.14
N ASN A 275 -5.10 -4.72 -14.38
CA ASN A 275 -4.28 -5.77 -15.00
C ASN A 275 -2.79 -5.68 -14.64
N ARG A 276 -2.37 -4.73 -13.81
CA ARG A 276 -0.96 -4.55 -13.41
C ARG A 276 -0.53 -5.61 -12.40
N LEU A 277 0.77 -5.78 -12.30
CA LEU A 277 1.42 -6.64 -11.32
C LEU A 277 1.63 -5.86 -10.02
N ASP A 278 1.21 -6.41 -8.88
CA ASP A 278 1.61 -5.92 -7.55
C ASP A 278 2.98 -6.51 -7.21
N ALA A 279 3.99 -5.66 -7.06
CA ALA A 279 5.36 -6.08 -6.85
C ALA A 279 5.54 -6.89 -5.55
N PHE A 280 4.82 -6.55 -4.47
CA PHE A 280 4.81 -7.34 -3.23
C PHE A 280 4.25 -8.75 -3.45
N MET A 281 3.15 -8.87 -4.19
CA MET A 281 2.52 -10.16 -4.45
C MET A 281 3.44 -11.13 -5.19
N LEU A 282 4.38 -10.63 -6.00
CA LEU A 282 5.30 -11.44 -6.79
C LEU A 282 6.60 -11.76 -6.04
N SER A 283 7.18 -10.80 -5.35
CA SER A 283 8.53 -10.93 -4.78
C SER A 283 8.66 -10.36 -3.36
N GLY A 284 7.53 -10.13 -2.67
CA GLY A 284 7.53 -9.67 -1.29
C GLY A 284 7.87 -10.75 -0.28
N ASN A 285 8.07 -10.32 0.97
CA ASN A 285 8.34 -11.19 2.12
C ASN A 285 7.59 -10.69 3.37
N GLY A 286 7.08 -11.62 4.17
CA GLY A 286 6.37 -11.32 5.41
C GLY A 286 5.03 -10.63 5.17
N LEU A 287 4.64 -9.72 6.07
CA LEU A 287 3.39 -8.97 6.00
C LEU A 287 3.43 -7.80 4.99
N GLY A 288 4.61 -7.37 4.55
CA GLY A 288 4.76 -6.21 3.68
C GLY A 288 4.20 -4.91 4.28
N ALA A 289 4.02 -4.85 5.60
CA ALA A 289 3.40 -3.72 6.28
C ALA A 289 4.23 -2.45 6.13
N THR A 290 3.60 -1.41 5.63
CA THR A 290 4.22 -0.11 5.40
C THR A 290 3.80 0.95 6.43
N TYR A 291 2.67 0.76 7.08
CA TYR A 291 2.09 1.68 8.06
C TYR A 291 1.61 0.92 9.32
N LYS A 292 1.64 1.59 10.46
CA LYS A 292 1.09 1.07 11.72
C LYS A 292 -0.06 1.94 12.21
N LEU A 293 -1.27 1.38 12.23
CA LEU A 293 -2.38 1.99 12.92
C LEU A 293 -2.40 1.48 14.38
N ALA A 294 -2.09 2.36 15.34
CA ALA A 294 -1.74 1.97 16.70
C ALA A 294 -0.58 0.97 16.70
N TYR A 295 -0.83 -0.29 16.87
CA TYR A 295 0.19 -1.35 16.83
C TYR A 295 -0.05 -2.35 15.70
N PHE A 296 -1.17 -2.21 14.97
CA PHE A 296 -1.56 -3.14 13.93
C PHE A 296 -0.89 -2.78 12.59
N PRO A 297 -0.22 -3.74 11.95
CA PRO A 297 0.50 -3.51 10.70
C PRO A 297 -0.46 -3.52 9.49
N PHE A 298 -0.42 -2.46 8.67
CA PHE A 298 -1.15 -2.35 7.41
C PHE A 298 -0.20 -2.16 6.24
N ARG A 299 -0.52 -2.74 5.09
CA ARG A 299 0.11 -2.44 3.81
C ARG A 299 -0.80 -1.49 3.04
N ILE A 300 -0.38 -0.23 2.93
CA ILE A 300 -1.13 0.85 2.26
C ILE A 300 -0.32 1.54 1.17
N ASP A 301 0.98 1.26 1.08
CA ASP A 301 1.86 1.70 0.01
C ASP A 301 2.12 0.56 -0.97
N PHE A 302 2.10 0.85 -2.27
CA PHE A 302 2.20 -0.15 -3.32
C PHE A 302 3.10 0.32 -4.46
N ILE A 303 3.72 -0.67 -5.16
CA ILE A 303 4.34 -0.50 -6.47
C ILE A 303 3.64 -1.45 -7.43
N PHE A 304 2.93 -0.88 -8.40
CA PHE A 304 2.30 -1.64 -9.49
C PHE A 304 3.07 -1.43 -10.78
N THR A 305 3.14 -2.47 -11.60
CA THR A 305 3.87 -2.43 -12.88
C THR A 305 3.06 -3.06 -14.01
N ASP A 306 3.31 -2.59 -15.21
CA ASP A 306 2.82 -3.25 -16.43
C ASP A 306 3.34 -4.68 -16.54
N GLN A 307 2.62 -5.54 -17.29
CA GLN A 307 2.98 -6.94 -17.56
C GLN A 307 4.30 -7.10 -18.34
N LYS A 308 4.80 -6.04 -18.99
CA LYS A 308 6.11 -6.00 -19.64
C LYS A 308 7.28 -6.03 -18.68
N PHE A 309 7.03 -5.81 -17.39
CA PHE A 309 8.05 -5.96 -16.36
C PHE A 309 7.99 -7.35 -15.72
N LYS A 310 9.16 -7.84 -15.32
CA LYS A 310 9.30 -8.93 -14.36
C LYS A 310 9.78 -8.35 -13.04
N VAL A 311 9.05 -8.59 -11.98
CA VAL A 311 9.46 -8.17 -10.63
C VAL A 311 10.50 -9.17 -10.13
N ILE A 312 11.73 -8.73 -9.99
CA ILE A 312 12.87 -9.56 -9.54
C ILE A 312 12.94 -9.60 -8.02
N ASN A 313 12.74 -8.43 -7.39
CA ASN A 313 12.80 -8.30 -5.94
C ASN A 313 11.84 -7.21 -5.47
N PHE A 314 11.32 -7.37 -4.26
CA PHE A 314 10.57 -6.35 -3.53
C PHE A 314 11.04 -6.31 -2.09
N LYS A 315 11.21 -5.11 -1.54
CA LYS A 315 11.65 -4.92 -0.16
C LYS A 315 10.83 -3.85 0.53
N THR A 316 10.32 -4.16 1.72
CA THR A 316 9.84 -3.18 2.70
C THR A 316 11.01 -2.88 3.64
N HIS A 317 11.41 -1.60 3.74
CA HIS A 317 12.57 -1.19 4.53
C HIS A 317 12.16 -0.85 5.95
N ASP A 318 12.80 -1.49 6.94
CA ASP A 318 12.50 -1.25 8.34
C ASP A 318 13.34 -0.08 8.88
N ILE A 319 12.92 1.14 8.56
CA ILE A 319 13.51 2.37 9.08
C ILE A 319 12.46 3.22 9.79
N LYS A 320 12.91 4.03 10.76
CA LYS A 320 12.04 4.88 11.59
C LYS A 320 12.26 6.37 11.28
N LEU A 321 12.07 6.76 10.02
CA LEU A 321 12.24 8.14 9.54
C LEU A 321 10.93 8.79 9.12
N SER A 322 9.84 8.02 9.13
CA SER A 322 8.46 8.41 8.86
C SER A 322 7.55 7.44 9.61
N ASP A 323 6.25 7.70 9.66
CA ASP A 323 5.22 6.73 10.06
C ASP A 323 4.95 5.68 8.96
N HIS A 324 5.40 5.95 7.73
CA HIS A 324 5.46 4.97 6.65
C HIS A 324 6.85 4.35 6.52
N LYS A 325 6.88 3.08 6.10
CA LYS A 325 8.10 2.39 5.70
C LYS A 325 8.30 2.51 4.18
N PRO A 326 9.49 2.86 3.71
CA PRO A 326 9.78 2.85 2.29
C PRO A 326 9.63 1.44 1.70
N ILE A 327 9.18 1.37 0.46
CA ILE A 327 9.17 0.14 -0.33
C ILE A 327 10.00 0.33 -1.59
N SER A 328 10.67 -0.72 -2.03
CA SER A 328 11.38 -0.71 -3.30
C SER A 328 11.17 -2.00 -4.08
N ALA A 329 11.25 -1.90 -5.40
CA ALA A 329 11.18 -3.03 -6.32
C ALA A 329 12.30 -2.94 -7.35
N LEU A 330 12.90 -4.10 -7.70
CA LEU A 330 13.79 -4.25 -8.85
C LEU A 330 12.97 -4.86 -9.99
N LEU A 331 12.92 -4.15 -11.10
CA LEU A 331 12.09 -4.44 -12.25
C LEU A 331 12.97 -4.72 -13.48
N GLU A 332 12.87 -5.93 -14.01
CA GLU A 332 13.52 -6.30 -15.27
C GLU A 332 12.56 -6.05 -16.42
N TRP A 333 13.05 -5.38 -17.46
CA TRP A 333 12.32 -5.18 -18.71
C TRP A 333 12.39 -6.44 -19.56
N LYS A 334 11.23 -7.00 -19.96
CA LYS A 334 11.12 -8.21 -20.78
C LYS A 334 11.44 -7.97 -22.25
#